data_3fa71cbe3b24305f876c7037e17c7ea3
#
_entry.id   3fa71cbe3b24305f876c7037e17c7ea3
#
_cell.length_a   1.000
_cell.length_b   1.000
_cell.length_c   1.000
_cell.angle_alpha   90.00
_cell.angle_beta   90.00
_cell.angle_gamma   90.00
#
_symmetry.space_group_name_H-M   'P 1'
#
loop_
_entity.id
_entity.type
_entity.pdbx_description
1 polymer ?
#
loop_
_entity_poly.entity_id
_entity_poly.type
_entity_poly.pdbx_seq_one_letter_code
_entity_poly.pdbx_strand_id
1 'polypeptide(L)'
;MYIVKELLKLSFIILFLGMITNAVTAQRRSATNKNTPKEVVDEDNFKSILSFGLTTNTNSGLLGGLMVRKEVAINNNTLHRQFHYYNLEIVSVNHYRESNANVNGNGSSFVYGKQNYLFAIRPQFGREINLFRKSSEGGVNINAIFAGGPTIGVLKPYYVQVAYGRGVTRDEVFDPAGKQNIVGSGGFFDGLGEAKLVPGINLKAALNFELDAFRQSNISLEVGFLAEAYTQKVNIMALSENRNFFTSGYVTVFFGGKK
;
A
#
# COMPACT_ATOMS: atom_id res chain seq x y z
N MET A 1 1.33 12.39 -23.14
CA MET A 1 1.35 11.23 -22.20
C MET A 1 1.18 11.62 -20.73
N TYR A 2 1.72 12.77 -20.29
CA TYR A 2 1.55 13.28 -18.90
C TYR A 2 0.08 13.61 -18.58
N ILE A 3 -0.60 14.31 -19.49
CA ILE A 3 -2.02 14.73 -19.34
C ILE A 3 -2.95 13.53 -19.20
N VAL A 4 -2.70 12.42 -19.91
CA VAL A 4 -3.53 11.20 -19.83
C VAL A 4 -3.40 10.52 -18.45
N LYS A 5 -2.19 10.53 -17.85
CA LYS A 5 -1.99 10.00 -16.49
C LYS A 5 -2.70 10.83 -15.43
N GLU A 6 -2.72 12.14 -15.55
CA GLU A 6 -3.44 13.01 -14.61
C GLU A 6 -4.96 12.90 -14.79
N LEU A 7 -5.45 12.77 -16.02
CA LEU A 7 -6.85 12.49 -16.30
C LEU A 7 -7.30 11.11 -15.74
N LEU A 8 -6.44 10.09 -15.81
CA LEU A 8 -6.74 8.77 -15.25
C LEU A 8 -6.83 8.83 -13.71
N LYS A 9 -5.93 9.57 -13.04
CA LYS A 9 -5.99 9.79 -11.59
C LYS A 9 -7.27 10.53 -11.19
N LEU A 10 -7.61 11.59 -11.93
CA LEU A 10 -8.82 12.37 -11.71
C LEU A 10 -10.08 11.52 -11.90
N SER A 11 -10.13 10.69 -12.96
CA SER A 11 -11.20 9.75 -13.23
C SER A 11 -11.38 8.73 -12.10
N PHE A 12 -10.27 8.22 -11.54
CA PHE A 12 -10.31 7.27 -10.43
C PHE A 12 -10.84 7.90 -9.13
N ILE A 13 -10.45 9.16 -8.86
CA ILE A 13 -10.94 9.93 -7.72
C ILE A 13 -12.44 10.23 -7.87
N ILE A 14 -12.89 10.59 -9.07
CA ILE A 14 -14.32 10.85 -9.35
C ILE A 14 -15.15 9.56 -9.24
N LEU A 15 -14.63 8.42 -9.73
CA LEU A 15 -15.30 7.12 -9.60
C LEU A 15 -15.41 6.70 -8.13
N PHE A 16 -14.36 6.94 -7.33
CA PHE A 16 -14.34 6.66 -5.91
C PHE A 16 -15.31 7.56 -5.12
N LEU A 17 -15.34 8.86 -5.42
CA LEU A 17 -16.36 9.78 -4.86
C LEU A 17 -17.79 9.36 -5.25
N GLY A 18 -18.00 8.92 -6.48
CA GLY A 18 -19.30 8.42 -6.96
C GLY A 18 -19.78 7.16 -6.23
N MET A 19 -18.87 6.27 -5.84
CA MET A 19 -19.20 5.10 -5.01
C MET A 19 -19.61 5.49 -3.59
N ILE A 20 -18.96 6.49 -3.00
CA ILE A 20 -19.30 7.00 -1.66
C ILE A 20 -20.70 7.64 -1.66
N THR A 21 -21.04 8.43 -2.68
CA THR A 21 -22.36 9.07 -2.78
C THR A 21 -23.50 8.07 -2.96
N ASN A 22 -23.28 6.98 -3.70
CA ASN A 22 -24.26 5.90 -3.86
C ASN A 22 -24.44 5.09 -2.55
N ALA A 23 -23.40 4.88 -1.77
CA ALA A 23 -23.49 4.24 -0.45
C ALA A 23 -24.33 5.07 0.53
N VAL A 24 -24.14 6.40 0.55
CA VAL A 24 -24.92 7.33 1.39
C VAL A 24 -26.40 7.38 0.98
N THR A 25 -26.70 7.30 -0.32
CA THR A 25 -28.09 7.34 -0.83
C THR A 25 -28.83 6.02 -0.57
N ALA A 26 -28.14 4.89 -0.60
CA ALA A 26 -28.70 3.57 -0.26
C ALA A 26 -29.10 3.49 1.22
N GLN A 27 -28.31 4.10 2.11
CA GLN A 27 -28.63 4.19 3.54
C GLN A 27 -29.92 4.99 3.82
N ARG A 28 -30.18 6.06 3.04
CA ARG A 28 -31.35 6.91 3.24
C ARG A 28 -32.68 6.23 2.85
N ARG A 29 -32.65 5.26 1.93
CA ARG A 29 -33.87 4.51 1.49
C ARG A 29 -34.24 3.36 2.45
N SER A 30 -33.34 2.88 3.31
CA SER A 30 -33.62 1.83 4.28
C SER A 30 -34.32 2.34 5.56
N ALA A 31 -34.38 3.66 5.78
CA ALA A 31 -34.91 4.28 7.00
C ALA A 31 -36.44 4.43 7.05
N THR A 32 -37.18 4.00 6.01
CA THR A 32 -38.63 4.29 5.89
C THR A 32 -39.51 3.07 6.14
N ASN A 33 -39.11 2.05 6.87
CA ASN A 33 -40.04 1.02 7.29
C ASN A 33 -40.06 0.88 8.82
N LYS A 34 -41.20 1.31 9.40
CA LYS A 34 -41.50 1.44 10.82
C LYS A 34 -42.00 0.14 11.43
N ASN A 35 -41.66 -0.01 12.73
CA ASN A 35 -42.35 -0.82 13.76
C ASN A 35 -42.06 -2.31 13.79
N THR A 36 -40.82 -2.63 14.13
CA THR A 36 -40.53 -3.74 15.05
C THR A 36 -39.49 -3.23 16.05
N PRO A 37 -39.58 -3.50 17.36
CA PRO A 37 -38.48 -3.20 18.28
C PRO A 37 -37.28 -4.00 17.76
N LYS A 38 -36.34 -3.32 17.13
CA LYS A 38 -35.04 -3.95 16.80
C LYS A 38 -34.41 -4.29 18.15
N GLU A 39 -34.34 -5.57 18.48
CA GLU A 39 -33.30 -6.08 19.34
C GLU A 39 -32.02 -5.35 18.93
N VAL A 40 -31.47 -4.56 19.83
CA VAL A 40 -30.15 -3.97 19.68
C VAL A 40 -29.19 -5.15 19.70
N VAL A 41 -29.03 -5.79 18.55
CA VAL A 41 -27.95 -6.74 18.36
C VAL A 41 -26.71 -5.89 18.53
N ASP A 42 -25.99 -6.17 19.62
CA ASP A 42 -24.76 -5.54 20.02
C ASP A 42 -23.74 -5.84 18.90
N GLU A 43 -23.78 -5.02 17.82
CA GLU A 43 -22.91 -5.16 16.64
C GLU A 43 -21.42 -5.01 17.01
N ASP A 44 -21.16 -4.62 18.26
CA ASP A 44 -19.82 -4.35 18.80
C ASP A 44 -19.17 -5.56 19.48
N ASN A 45 -19.81 -6.72 19.55
CA ASN A 45 -19.31 -7.85 20.36
C ASN A 45 -18.43 -8.83 19.57
N PHE A 46 -17.67 -8.32 18.57
CA PHE A 46 -16.68 -9.14 17.86
C PHE A 46 -15.34 -9.19 18.59
N LYS A 47 -14.68 -10.35 18.56
CA LYS A 47 -13.38 -10.60 19.22
C LYS A 47 -12.20 -10.25 18.32
N SER A 48 -12.33 -10.41 17.02
CA SER A 48 -11.26 -10.12 16.07
C SER A 48 -11.79 -9.77 14.68
N ILE A 49 -11.00 -9.01 13.94
CA ILE A 49 -11.21 -8.70 12.51
C ILE A 49 -9.99 -9.19 11.75
N LEU A 50 -10.20 -9.88 10.65
CA LEU A 50 -9.16 -10.21 9.68
C LEU A 50 -9.49 -9.49 8.37
N SER A 51 -8.54 -8.73 7.87
CA SER A 51 -8.71 -7.91 6.67
C SER A 51 -7.54 -8.04 5.72
N PHE A 52 -7.84 -7.95 4.41
CA PHE A 52 -6.86 -7.88 3.33
C PHE A 52 -6.95 -6.51 2.70
N GLY A 53 -5.81 -5.88 2.42
CA GLY A 53 -5.75 -4.51 1.91
C GLY A 53 -4.90 -4.36 0.66
N LEU A 54 -5.33 -3.41 -0.17
CA LEU A 54 -4.55 -2.89 -1.29
C LEU A 54 -4.08 -1.49 -0.92
N THR A 55 -2.77 -1.27 -0.99
CA THR A 55 -2.18 0.01 -0.62
C THR A 55 -1.60 0.75 -1.80
N THR A 56 -1.78 2.07 -1.79
CA THR A 56 -1.03 3.02 -2.61
C THR A 56 -0.22 3.92 -1.69
N ASN A 57 1.00 4.23 -2.07
CA ASN A 57 1.85 5.13 -1.29
C ASN A 57 2.70 6.04 -2.18
N THR A 58 3.24 7.10 -1.60
CA THR A 58 4.01 8.11 -2.31
C THR A 58 5.30 7.57 -2.95
N ASN A 59 5.81 6.43 -2.45
CA ASN A 59 7.06 5.84 -2.91
C ASN A 59 6.87 4.67 -3.88
N SER A 60 5.63 4.17 -4.11
CA SER A 60 5.40 2.99 -4.96
C SER A 60 4.43 3.22 -6.11
N GLY A 61 3.76 4.36 -6.15
CA GLY A 61 2.75 4.65 -7.17
C GLY A 61 1.37 4.04 -6.84
N LEU A 62 0.54 3.81 -7.86
CA LEU A 62 -0.90 3.54 -7.71
C LEU A 62 -1.20 2.18 -7.05
N LEU A 63 -0.45 1.13 -7.39
CA LEU A 63 -0.54 -0.19 -6.74
C LEU A 63 0.78 -0.47 -6.05
N GLY A 64 0.88 0.01 -4.81
CA GLY A 64 2.13 -0.05 -4.05
C GLY A 64 2.39 -1.38 -3.41
N GLY A 65 1.35 -2.10 -2.99
CA GLY A 65 1.53 -3.37 -2.30
C GLY A 65 0.24 -3.95 -1.73
N LEU A 66 0.44 -5.02 -0.98
CA LEU A 66 -0.58 -5.82 -0.32
C LEU A 66 -0.39 -5.76 1.19
N MET A 67 -1.50 -5.80 1.93
CA MET A 67 -1.51 -5.86 3.39
C MET A 67 -2.45 -6.95 3.88
N VAL A 68 -2.06 -7.62 4.96
CA VAL A 68 -2.93 -8.51 5.75
C VAL A 68 -2.94 -8.01 7.17
N ARG A 69 -4.11 -7.65 7.68
CA ARG A 69 -4.30 -7.05 9.00
C ARG A 69 -5.19 -7.92 9.86
N LYS A 70 -4.78 -8.12 11.13
CA LYS A 70 -5.59 -8.76 12.16
C LYS A 70 -5.69 -7.86 13.37
N GLU A 71 -6.89 -7.52 13.75
CA GLU A 71 -7.22 -6.77 14.95
C GLU A 71 -7.83 -7.69 15.98
N VAL A 72 -7.39 -7.58 17.24
CA VAL A 72 -7.90 -8.40 18.37
C VAL A 72 -8.30 -7.47 19.50
N ALA A 73 -9.57 -7.53 19.90
CA ALA A 73 -10.10 -6.68 20.96
C ALA A 73 -9.40 -6.97 22.30
N ILE A 74 -9.03 -5.90 23.03
CA ILE A 74 -8.35 -6.00 24.32
C ILE A 74 -9.37 -5.94 25.45
N ASN A 75 -10.32 -5.02 25.38
CA ASN A 75 -11.35 -4.83 26.39
C ASN A 75 -12.60 -4.21 25.76
N ASN A 76 -13.78 -4.76 26.09
CA ASN A 76 -15.05 -4.29 25.55
C ASN A 76 -15.73 -3.20 26.40
N ASN A 77 -15.25 -2.95 27.64
CA ASN A 77 -15.96 -2.11 28.63
C ASN A 77 -15.45 -0.66 28.75
N THR A 78 -14.59 -0.18 27.85
CA THR A 78 -14.04 1.18 27.93
C THR A 78 -14.72 2.12 26.94
N LEU A 79 -14.80 3.40 27.32
CA LEU A 79 -15.30 4.50 26.49
C LEU A 79 -14.58 4.53 25.11
N HIS A 80 -13.32 4.11 25.09
CA HIS A 80 -12.50 3.98 23.89
C HIS A 80 -12.07 2.52 23.74
N ARG A 81 -12.73 1.79 22.85
CA ARG A 81 -12.38 0.42 22.54
C ARG A 81 -10.97 0.36 21.95
N GLN A 82 -10.16 -0.59 22.42
CA GLN A 82 -8.79 -0.76 21.98
C GLN A 82 -8.58 -2.15 21.39
N PHE A 83 -7.70 -2.23 20.39
CA PHE A 83 -7.34 -3.47 19.72
C PHE A 83 -5.81 -3.63 19.69
N HIS A 84 -5.36 -4.86 19.81
CA HIS A 84 -4.04 -5.24 19.32
C HIS A 84 -4.07 -5.23 17.80
N TYR A 85 -3.15 -4.51 17.20
CA TYR A 85 -2.98 -4.38 15.76
C TYR A 85 -1.80 -5.23 15.31
N TYR A 86 -2.06 -6.18 14.42
CA TYR A 86 -1.05 -7.01 13.75
C TYR A 86 -1.21 -6.79 12.25
N ASN A 87 -0.13 -6.46 11.57
CA ASN A 87 -0.16 -6.23 10.13
C ASN A 87 1.09 -6.84 9.47
N LEU A 88 0.90 -7.42 8.31
CA LEU A 88 1.97 -7.81 7.41
C LEU A 88 1.77 -7.05 6.10
N GLU A 89 2.75 -6.25 5.73
CA GLU A 89 2.75 -5.43 4.55
C GLU A 89 3.86 -5.87 3.60
N ILE A 90 3.55 -6.00 2.30
CA ILE A 90 4.52 -6.25 1.23
C ILE A 90 4.33 -5.16 0.20
N VAL A 91 5.33 -4.30 0.03
CA VAL A 91 5.26 -3.14 -0.86
C VAL A 91 6.52 -3.01 -1.71
N SER A 92 6.35 -2.40 -2.88
CA SER A 92 7.46 -1.89 -3.68
C SER A 92 7.85 -0.49 -3.20
N VAL A 93 9.13 -0.21 -3.12
CA VAL A 93 9.65 1.12 -2.78
C VAL A 93 10.50 1.62 -3.93
N ASN A 94 10.05 2.68 -4.59
CA ASN A 94 10.73 3.29 -5.72
C ASN A 94 11.50 4.55 -5.28
N HIS A 95 12.53 4.87 -6.00
CA HIS A 95 13.25 6.11 -5.78
C HIS A 95 12.51 7.28 -6.45
N TYR A 96 12.45 8.45 -5.81
CA TYR A 96 11.73 9.63 -6.31
C TYR A 96 12.21 10.15 -7.69
N ARG A 97 13.42 9.78 -8.09
CA ARG A 97 14.02 10.13 -9.40
C ARG A 97 13.80 9.06 -10.47
N GLU A 98 13.06 7.98 -10.19
CA GLU A 98 12.76 7.00 -11.21
C GLU A 98 11.92 7.63 -12.32
N SER A 99 12.44 7.59 -13.54
CA SER A 99 11.75 8.06 -14.74
C SER A 99 11.88 7.03 -15.84
N ASN A 100 10.75 6.67 -16.45
CA ASN A 100 10.75 5.78 -17.58
C ASN A 100 11.34 6.48 -18.80
N ALA A 101 12.38 5.90 -19.39
CA ALA A 101 12.93 6.26 -20.68
C ALA A 101 12.32 5.35 -21.77
N ASN A 102 11.81 5.94 -22.84
CA ASN A 102 11.33 5.19 -23.98
C ASN A 102 12.48 4.98 -24.96
N VAL A 103 12.65 3.77 -25.44
CA VAL A 103 13.65 3.42 -26.45
C VAL A 103 13.03 3.52 -27.83
N ASN A 104 13.59 4.38 -28.68
CA ASN A 104 13.35 4.43 -30.14
C ASN A 104 11.89 4.35 -30.61
N GLY A 105 10.93 4.84 -29.83
CA GLY A 105 9.51 4.87 -30.26
C GLY A 105 8.81 3.51 -30.34
N ASN A 106 9.47 2.40 -30.07
CA ASN A 106 8.92 1.03 -30.20
C ASN A 106 8.13 0.53 -28.98
N GLY A 107 7.73 1.41 -28.08
CA GLY A 107 6.91 1.04 -26.91
C GLY A 107 7.66 0.33 -25.77
N SER A 108 8.90 -0.07 -25.94
CA SER A 108 9.75 -0.60 -24.88
C SER A 108 10.22 0.51 -23.98
N SER A 109 10.05 0.36 -22.68
CA SER A 109 10.48 1.34 -21.67
C SER A 109 11.37 0.70 -20.64
N PHE A 110 12.34 1.46 -20.14
CA PHE A 110 13.17 1.06 -19.00
C PHE A 110 13.41 2.27 -18.09
N VAL A 111 13.86 2.03 -16.87
CA VAL A 111 14.22 3.09 -15.93
C VAL A 111 15.71 3.35 -16.01
N TYR A 112 16.09 4.49 -16.60
CA TYR A 112 17.51 4.85 -16.74
C TYR A 112 18.17 5.06 -15.38
N GLY A 113 19.31 4.42 -15.16
CA GLY A 113 20.07 4.53 -13.92
C GLY A 113 19.55 3.68 -12.77
N LYS A 114 18.49 2.88 -12.96
CA LYS A 114 18.01 1.96 -11.93
C LYS A 114 18.96 0.78 -11.80
N GLN A 115 19.42 0.51 -10.58
CA GLN A 115 20.27 -0.65 -10.27
C GLN A 115 19.50 -1.80 -9.63
N ASN A 116 18.56 -1.47 -8.73
CA ASN A 116 17.81 -2.48 -8.00
C ASN A 116 16.35 -2.09 -7.84
N TYR A 117 15.49 -3.10 -7.76
CA TYR A 117 14.17 -2.98 -7.13
C TYR A 117 14.33 -3.13 -5.61
N LEU A 118 13.58 -2.36 -4.87
CA LEU A 118 13.43 -2.56 -3.42
C LEU A 118 12.00 -3.00 -3.14
N PHE A 119 11.86 -4.19 -2.56
CA PHE A 119 10.61 -4.66 -1.96
C PHE A 119 10.78 -4.67 -0.45
N ALA A 120 9.83 -4.10 0.27
CA ALA A 120 9.83 -4.09 1.71
C ALA A 120 8.76 -5.04 2.25
N ILE A 121 9.19 -5.96 3.12
CA ILE A 121 8.31 -6.83 3.90
C ILE A 121 8.32 -6.29 5.32
N ARG A 122 7.15 -5.88 5.83
CA ARG A 122 7.00 -5.15 7.09
C ARG A 122 6.00 -5.87 8.00
N PRO A 123 6.41 -6.84 8.82
CA PRO A 123 5.60 -7.26 9.95
C PRO A 123 5.51 -6.11 10.97
N GLN A 124 4.31 -5.76 11.39
CA GLN A 124 4.04 -4.64 12.29
C GLN A 124 3.16 -5.09 13.43
N PHE A 125 3.47 -4.58 14.62
CA PHE A 125 2.67 -4.74 15.82
C PHE A 125 2.39 -3.36 16.44
N GLY A 126 1.17 -3.19 16.98
CA GLY A 126 0.80 -1.92 17.56
C GLY A 126 -0.54 -1.93 18.28
N ARG A 127 -1.09 -0.74 18.38
CA ARG A 127 -2.38 -0.47 18.98
C ARG A 127 -3.27 0.29 18.01
N GLU A 128 -4.52 -0.10 18.00
CA GLU A 128 -5.61 0.64 17.39
C GLU A 128 -6.55 1.10 18.49
N ILE A 129 -6.89 2.39 18.48
CA ILE A 129 -7.70 3.05 19.51
C ILE A 129 -8.88 3.71 18.79
N ASN A 130 -10.10 3.34 19.19
CA ASN A 130 -11.30 3.97 18.67
C ASN A 130 -11.40 5.40 19.21
N LEU A 131 -11.39 6.38 18.30
CA LEU A 131 -11.54 7.81 18.63
C LEU A 131 -13.01 8.24 18.61
N PHE A 132 -13.72 7.83 17.56
CA PHE A 132 -15.13 8.17 17.36
C PHE A 132 -15.90 6.93 16.99
N ARG A 133 -16.99 6.65 17.72
CA ARG A 133 -17.94 5.59 17.41
C ARG A 133 -19.05 6.10 16.52
N LYS A 134 -19.50 5.24 15.62
CA LYS A 134 -20.71 5.43 14.85
C LYS A 134 -21.92 5.58 15.78
N SER A 135 -22.73 6.60 15.54
CA SER A 135 -24.03 6.75 16.22
C SER A 135 -25.05 5.74 15.66
N SER A 136 -26.07 5.40 16.45
CA SER A 136 -27.21 4.56 16.02
C SER A 136 -27.93 5.09 14.79
N GLU A 137 -27.81 6.38 14.50
CA GLU A 137 -28.44 7.05 13.35
C GLU A 137 -27.57 7.05 12.08
N GLY A 138 -26.38 6.50 12.13
CA GLY A 138 -25.40 6.46 11.03
C GLY A 138 -24.09 7.17 11.40
N GLY A 139 -23.07 6.97 10.59
CA GLY A 139 -21.76 7.56 10.79
C GLY A 139 -20.64 6.60 10.41
N VAL A 140 -19.42 6.99 10.70
CA VAL A 140 -18.18 6.23 10.41
C VAL A 140 -17.43 6.05 11.73
N ASN A 141 -16.95 4.85 12.02
CA ASN A 141 -15.99 4.64 13.10
C ASN A 141 -14.64 5.19 12.66
N ILE A 142 -13.99 5.95 13.52
CA ILE A 142 -12.66 6.49 13.27
C ILE A 142 -11.73 5.96 14.36
N ASN A 143 -10.71 5.24 13.93
CA ASN A 143 -9.71 4.65 14.80
C ASN A 143 -8.34 5.26 14.51
N ALA A 144 -7.54 5.52 15.55
CA ALA A 144 -6.14 5.88 15.44
C ALA A 144 -5.29 4.62 15.57
N ILE A 145 -4.29 4.48 14.71
CA ILE A 145 -3.37 3.35 14.67
C ILE A 145 -1.95 3.86 14.89
N PHE A 146 -1.24 3.22 15.83
CA PHE A 146 0.19 3.38 16.05
C PHE A 146 0.83 2.00 16.06
N ALA A 147 1.72 1.76 15.12
CA ALA A 147 2.37 0.46 14.96
C ALA A 147 3.82 0.60 14.52
N GLY A 148 4.60 -0.43 14.74
CA GLY A 148 5.97 -0.51 14.29
C GLY A 148 6.47 -1.94 14.28
N GLY A 149 7.63 -2.15 13.69
CA GLY A 149 8.21 -3.47 13.61
C GLY A 149 9.49 -3.50 12.79
N PRO A 150 10.06 -4.69 12.59
CA PRO A 150 11.19 -4.88 11.70
C PRO A 150 10.75 -4.66 10.23
N THR A 151 11.71 -4.29 9.40
CA THR A 151 11.56 -4.25 7.94
C THR A 151 12.61 -5.16 7.33
N ILE A 152 12.21 -5.98 6.37
CA ILE A 152 13.11 -6.77 5.55
C ILE A 152 13.06 -6.19 4.14
N GLY A 153 14.08 -5.43 3.77
CA GLY A 153 14.26 -4.94 2.41
C GLY A 153 14.83 -6.05 1.53
N VAL A 154 14.15 -6.37 0.44
CA VAL A 154 14.64 -7.30 -0.60
C VAL A 154 15.12 -6.47 -1.77
N LEU A 155 16.42 -6.39 -1.93
CA LEU A 155 17.09 -5.62 -2.98
C LEU A 155 17.39 -6.57 -4.14
N LYS A 156 16.57 -6.49 -5.19
CA LYS A 156 16.66 -7.32 -6.38
C LYS A 156 17.33 -6.55 -7.51
N PRO A 157 18.38 -7.06 -8.17
CA PRO A 157 19.03 -6.40 -9.30
C PRO A 157 18.02 -6.08 -10.43
N TYR A 158 18.20 -4.92 -11.05
CA TYR A 158 17.42 -4.48 -12.19
C TYR A 158 18.14 -4.85 -13.48
N TYR A 159 17.53 -5.70 -14.29
CA TYR A 159 18.05 -6.13 -15.58
C TYR A 159 17.49 -5.26 -16.72
N VAL A 160 18.35 -4.98 -17.69
CA VAL A 160 18.02 -4.28 -18.94
C VAL A 160 18.36 -5.16 -20.12
N GLN A 161 17.58 -5.05 -21.19
CA GLN A 161 17.88 -5.73 -22.44
C GLN A 161 18.87 -4.93 -23.25
N VAL A 162 20.02 -5.54 -23.56
CA VAL A 162 21.11 -4.93 -24.32
C VAL A 162 21.20 -5.59 -25.70
N ALA A 163 21.22 -4.78 -26.76
CA ALA A 163 21.36 -5.26 -28.13
C ALA A 163 22.83 -5.34 -28.54
N TYR A 164 23.24 -6.51 -29.02
CA TYR A 164 24.59 -6.81 -29.51
C TYR A 164 24.70 -6.85 -31.03
N GLY A 165 23.68 -6.36 -31.74
CA GLY A 165 23.61 -6.40 -33.19
C GLY A 165 23.07 -7.74 -33.73
N ARG A 166 22.78 -7.79 -35.04
CA ARG A 166 22.19 -8.97 -35.72
C ARG A 166 20.95 -9.58 -35.07
N GLY A 167 20.17 -8.75 -34.34
CA GLY A 167 18.96 -9.23 -33.65
C GLY A 167 19.20 -9.98 -32.35
N VAL A 168 20.42 -10.05 -31.84
CA VAL A 168 20.73 -10.69 -30.54
C VAL A 168 20.55 -9.70 -29.42
N THR A 169 19.72 -10.03 -28.43
CA THR A 169 19.56 -9.29 -27.17
C THR A 169 19.94 -10.17 -25.99
N ARG A 170 20.49 -9.57 -24.94
CA ARG A 170 20.78 -10.24 -23.66
C ARG A 170 20.31 -9.37 -22.50
N ASP A 171 19.88 -10.01 -21.43
CA ASP A 171 19.51 -9.35 -20.19
C ASP A 171 20.75 -9.22 -19.31
N GLU A 172 21.09 -7.97 -18.99
CA GLU A 172 22.28 -7.60 -18.21
C GLU A 172 21.92 -6.58 -17.14
N VAL A 173 22.70 -6.52 -16.06
CA VAL A 173 22.54 -5.49 -15.04
C VAL A 173 22.95 -4.14 -15.65
N PHE A 174 22.21 -3.09 -15.32
CA PHE A 174 22.53 -1.73 -15.79
C PHE A 174 23.94 -1.31 -15.32
N ASP A 175 24.82 -0.99 -16.27
CA ASP A 175 26.13 -0.44 -16.01
C ASP A 175 26.12 1.08 -16.20
N PRO A 176 26.30 1.88 -15.12
CA PRO A 176 26.30 3.35 -15.21
C PRO A 176 27.49 3.91 -15.97
N ALA A 177 28.60 3.18 -16.08
CA ALA A 177 29.78 3.56 -16.85
C ALA A 177 29.74 3.01 -18.28
N GLY A 178 28.78 2.13 -18.56
CA GLY A 178 28.74 1.32 -19.78
C GLY A 178 28.14 2.04 -20.97
N LYS A 179 28.66 1.66 -22.12
CA LYS A 179 28.13 2.06 -23.44
C LYS A 179 27.10 1.01 -23.91
N GLN A 180 26.20 0.61 -23.00
CA GLN A 180 25.18 -0.40 -23.30
C GLN A 180 24.15 0.16 -24.29
N ASN A 181 23.91 -0.58 -25.37
CA ASN A 181 22.83 -0.26 -26.31
C ASN A 181 21.51 -0.87 -25.75
N ILE A 182 20.87 -0.18 -24.79
CA ILE A 182 19.69 -0.66 -24.10
C ILE A 182 18.48 -0.50 -25.01
N VAL A 183 17.74 -1.59 -25.19
CA VAL A 183 16.54 -1.67 -26.04
C VAL A 183 15.26 -1.92 -25.22
N GLY A 184 15.36 -2.15 -23.91
CA GLY A 184 14.21 -2.35 -23.03
C GLY A 184 14.59 -2.74 -21.62
N SER A 185 13.58 -3.03 -20.79
CA SER A 185 13.77 -3.66 -19.48
C SER A 185 13.89 -5.17 -19.64
N GLY A 186 14.74 -5.80 -18.83
CA GLY A 186 14.81 -7.26 -18.71
C GLY A 186 13.60 -7.86 -18.01
N GLY A 187 13.57 -9.18 -17.88
CA GLY A 187 12.48 -9.92 -17.27
C GLY A 187 12.31 -9.58 -15.77
N PHE A 188 11.06 -9.53 -15.32
CA PHE A 188 10.78 -9.22 -13.90
C PHE A 188 11.40 -10.24 -12.94
N PHE A 189 11.51 -11.50 -13.34
CA PHE A 189 12.05 -12.57 -12.49
C PHE A 189 13.58 -12.72 -12.58
N ASP A 190 14.24 -12.01 -13.51
CA ASP A 190 15.69 -12.07 -13.65
C ASP A 190 16.38 -11.48 -12.42
N GLY A 191 17.44 -12.16 -11.96
CA GLY A 191 18.20 -11.77 -10.78
C GLY A 191 17.52 -12.03 -9.43
N LEU A 192 16.41 -12.79 -9.37
CA LEU A 192 15.81 -13.17 -8.08
C LEU A 192 16.79 -13.94 -7.18
N GLY A 193 17.61 -14.80 -7.75
CA GLY A 193 18.63 -15.55 -7.00
C GLY A 193 19.81 -14.69 -6.49
N GLU A 194 19.93 -13.46 -7.00
CA GLU A 194 20.96 -12.50 -6.60
C GLU A 194 20.44 -11.44 -5.62
N ALA A 195 19.18 -11.56 -5.20
CA ALA A 195 18.55 -10.61 -4.30
C ALA A 195 19.27 -10.57 -2.94
N LYS A 196 19.50 -9.35 -2.45
CA LYS A 196 20.15 -9.10 -1.16
C LYS A 196 19.11 -8.65 -0.14
N LEU A 197 19.23 -9.17 1.08
CA LEU A 197 18.38 -8.75 2.19
C LEU A 197 19.04 -7.60 2.95
N VAL A 198 18.24 -6.56 3.21
CA VAL A 198 18.68 -5.39 4.00
C VAL A 198 17.70 -5.23 5.16
N PRO A 199 18.14 -5.50 6.40
CA PRO A 199 17.29 -5.32 7.56
C PRO A 199 17.06 -3.84 7.89
N GLY A 200 15.93 -3.55 8.50
CA GLY A 200 15.54 -2.22 8.92
C GLY A 200 14.45 -2.26 9.99
N ILE A 201 13.94 -1.11 10.31
CA ILE A 201 12.82 -0.90 11.23
C ILE A 201 11.83 0.08 10.60
N ASN A 202 10.57 -0.03 10.98
CA ASN A 202 9.51 0.87 10.54
C ASN A 202 8.63 1.32 11.70
N LEU A 203 8.07 2.52 11.55
CA LEU A 203 7.06 3.10 12.42
C LEU A 203 5.92 3.66 11.57
N LYS A 204 4.70 3.50 12.05
CA LYS A 204 3.46 3.83 11.34
C LYS A 204 2.51 4.56 12.27
N ALA A 205 1.90 5.64 11.75
CA ALA A 205 0.80 6.34 12.38
C ALA A 205 -0.31 6.57 11.35
N ALA A 206 -1.55 6.19 11.66
CA ALA A 206 -2.65 6.24 10.71
C ALA A 206 -4.00 6.51 11.37
N LEU A 207 -4.96 6.91 10.54
CA LEU A 207 -6.38 6.91 10.84
C LEU A 207 -7.07 5.86 9.97
N ASN A 208 -7.90 5.05 10.59
CA ASN A 208 -8.71 4.04 9.92
C ASN A 208 -10.18 4.46 10.00
N PHE A 209 -10.83 4.55 8.84
CA PHE A 209 -12.23 4.91 8.68
C PHE A 209 -13.00 3.63 8.32
N GLU A 210 -13.81 3.11 9.25
CA GLU A 210 -14.61 1.91 9.00
C GLU A 210 -15.93 2.30 8.32
N LEU A 211 -16.09 1.83 7.09
CA LEU A 211 -17.28 2.00 6.28
C LEU A 211 -18.10 0.71 6.38
N ASP A 212 -19.02 0.62 7.34
CA ASP A 212 -19.91 -0.55 7.48
C ASP A 212 -20.85 -0.65 6.28
N ALA A 213 -20.43 -1.32 5.22
CA ALA A 213 -21.25 -1.52 4.03
C ALA A 213 -22.27 -2.66 4.19
N PHE A 214 -21.94 -3.72 4.99
CA PHE A 214 -22.79 -4.90 5.19
C PHE A 214 -22.55 -5.52 6.57
N ARG A 215 -23.59 -6.18 7.13
CA ARG A 215 -23.58 -6.75 8.50
C ARG A 215 -22.41 -7.69 8.84
N GLN A 216 -21.78 -8.33 7.87
CA GLN A 216 -20.67 -9.28 8.07
C GLN A 216 -19.36 -8.90 7.41
N SER A 217 -19.37 -7.94 6.49
CA SER A 217 -18.16 -7.45 5.82
C SER A 217 -17.76 -6.08 6.36
N ASN A 218 -16.48 -5.95 6.71
CA ASN A 218 -15.87 -4.69 7.11
C ASN A 218 -15.06 -4.14 5.93
N ILE A 219 -15.49 -2.99 5.41
CA ILE A 219 -14.71 -2.22 4.45
C ILE A 219 -14.14 -1.04 5.23
N SER A 220 -12.85 -0.84 5.17
CA SER A 220 -12.23 0.31 5.82
C SER A 220 -11.18 0.97 4.95
N LEU A 221 -11.00 2.27 5.17
CA LEU A 221 -10.01 3.12 4.53
C LEU A 221 -9.01 3.56 5.58
N GLU A 222 -7.76 3.13 5.42
CA GLU A 222 -6.66 3.55 6.27
C GLU A 222 -5.81 4.60 5.55
N VAL A 223 -5.60 5.75 6.18
CA VAL A 223 -4.77 6.84 5.68
C VAL A 223 -3.71 7.16 6.73
N GLY A 224 -2.44 7.17 6.34
CA GLY A 224 -1.39 7.33 7.31
C GLY A 224 -0.03 7.71 6.75
N PHE A 225 0.91 7.79 7.68
CA PHE A 225 2.32 8.02 7.42
C PHE A 225 3.14 6.84 7.95
N LEU A 226 4.17 6.50 7.20
CA LEU A 226 5.13 5.48 7.55
C LEU A 226 6.53 6.06 7.41
N ALA A 227 7.38 5.80 8.41
CA ALA A 227 8.80 6.05 8.37
C ALA A 227 9.55 4.73 8.52
N GLU A 228 10.58 4.52 7.71
CA GLU A 228 11.41 3.33 7.78
C GLU A 228 12.90 3.68 7.66
N ALA A 229 13.72 2.94 8.39
CA ALA A 229 15.16 3.09 8.39
C ALA A 229 15.84 1.73 8.20
N TYR A 230 16.76 1.67 7.25
CA TYR A 230 17.57 0.48 6.98
C TYR A 230 18.95 0.60 7.61
N THR A 231 19.56 -0.52 7.92
CA THR A 231 20.91 -0.57 8.53
C THR A 231 22.00 -0.06 7.62
N GLN A 232 21.78 -0.03 6.32
CA GLN A 232 22.72 0.46 5.31
C GLN A 232 22.00 1.26 4.23
N LYS A 233 22.74 2.05 3.44
CA LYS A 233 22.19 2.75 2.28
C LYS A 233 21.68 1.74 1.26
N VAL A 234 20.46 1.98 0.79
CA VAL A 234 19.78 1.12 -0.19
C VAL A 234 20.03 1.66 -1.59
N ASN A 235 20.83 0.96 -2.38
CA ASN A 235 21.21 1.38 -3.71
C ASN A 235 20.10 1.06 -4.73
N ILE A 236 19.13 1.96 -4.89
CA ILE A 236 18.07 1.82 -5.88
C ILE A 236 18.53 2.38 -7.24
N MET A 237 19.22 3.53 -7.22
CA MET A 237 19.67 4.23 -8.42
C MET A 237 21.18 4.38 -8.43
N ALA A 238 21.83 4.15 -9.59
CA ALA A 238 23.27 4.28 -9.75
C ALA A 238 23.77 5.72 -9.72
N LEU A 239 22.98 6.62 -10.33
CA LEU A 239 23.35 8.01 -10.59
C LEU A 239 22.67 9.01 -9.65
N SER A 240 22.19 8.55 -8.51
CA SER A 240 21.48 9.36 -7.53
C SER A 240 21.94 9.07 -6.12
N GLU A 241 21.72 10.01 -5.21
CA GLU A 241 22.01 9.82 -3.80
C GLU A 241 21.08 8.75 -3.20
N ASN A 242 21.66 7.63 -2.83
CA ASN A 242 20.95 6.54 -2.17
C ASN A 242 20.85 6.81 -0.67
N ARG A 243 19.71 6.46 -0.09
CA ARG A 243 19.35 6.74 1.30
C ARG A 243 19.12 5.45 2.08
N ASN A 244 19.20 5.54 3.38
CA ASN A 244 18.82 4.48 4.31
C ASN A 244 17.52 4.80 5.08
N PHE A 245 16.97 6.01 4.90
CA PHE A 245 15.75 6.46 5.55
C PHE A 245 14.72 6.88 4.51
N PHE A 246 13.50 6.36 4.65
CA PHE A 246 12.37 6.63 3.76
C PHE A 246 11.15 7.01 4.57
N THR A 247 10.40 7.98 4.08
CA THR A 247 9.09 8.36 4.59
C THR A 247 8.07 8.25 3.48
N SER A 248 6.87 7.80 3.80
CA SER A 248 5.77 7.72 2.85
C SER A 248 4.44 8.07 3.48
N GLY A 249 3.62 8.83 2.75
CA GLY A 249 2.20 8.88 2.98
C GLY A 249 1.53 7.74 2.20
N TYR A 250 0.51 7.12 2.76
CA TYR A 250 -0.17 6.00 2.11
C TYR A 250 -1.69 6.02 2.35
N VAL A 251 -2.38 5.34 1.46
CA VAL A 251 -3.81 5.06 1.56
C VAL A 251 -4.02 3.59 1.27
N THR A 252 -4.76 2.90 2.13
CA THR A 252 -5.07 1.48 1.98
C THR A 252 -6.57 1.26 2.10
N VAL A 253 -7.11 0.49 1.18
CA VAL A 253 -8.49 -0.01 1.26
C VAL A 253 -8.44 -1.44 1.76
N PHE A 254 -9.13 -1.70 2.87
CA PHE A 254 -9.22 -3.03 3.47
C PHE A 254 -10.60 -3.64 3.25
N PHE A 255 -10.59 -4.94 3.02
CA PHE A 255 -11.76 -5.80 2.95
C PHE A 255 -11.60 -6.91 3.99
N GLY A 256 -12.53 -7.03 4.92
CA GLY A 256 -12.40 -7.96 6.04
C GLY A 256 -13.72 -8.52 6.53
N GLY A 257 -13.60 -9.45 7.48
CA GLY A 257 -14.70 -10.06 8.18
C GLY A 257 -14.51 -10.01 9.70
N LYS A 258 -15.61 -9.75 10.41
CA LYS A 258 -15.69 -9.75 11.88
C LYS A 258 -15.93 -11.20 12.38
N LYS A 259 -15.21 -11.62 13.44
CA LYS A 259 -15.37 -12.91 14.13
C LYS A 259 -15.55 -12.70 15.63
#